data_c9b6b91e10c17aa754512a5365dd589c
#
_entry.id   c9b6b91e10c17aa754512a5365dd589c
#
_cell.length_a   1.000
_cell.length_b   1.000
_cell.length_c   1.000
_cell.angle_alpha   90.00
_cell.angle_beta   90.00
_cell.angle_gamma   90.00
#
_symmetry.space_group_name_H-M   'P 1'
#
loop_
_entity.id
_entity.type
_entity.pdbx_description
1 polymer ?
#
loop_
_entity_poly.entity_id
_entity_poly.type
_entity_poly.pdbx_seq_one_letter_code
_entity_poly.pdbx_strand_id
1 'polypeptide(L)'
;SLGFDKLIIDAISEKPVLGICLGMQALLQNSEENNGIDCLGVFQGNAKFFGHKIKNENSERLKVPHMGWNQVHQAADHPMWYAIDQNAHFYFVHSYFAANSSIETIIGNTDYSTNFASALTIRNLFAVQFHPEKSHSAGLQLLENFIRWDGS
;
A
#
# COMPACT_ATOMS: atom_id res chain seq x y z
N SER A 1 -0.67 11.98 18.35
CA SER A 1 0.43 11.02 18.19
C SER A 1 0.99 10.44 19.51
N LEU A 2 0.30 9.95 20.41
CA LEU A 2 0.59 9.38 21.74
C LEU A 2 1.85 8.46 21.85
N GLY A 3 2.98 8.81 21.19
CA GLY A 3 4.19 8.00 21.18
C GLY A 3 4.19 6.86 20.14
N PHE A 4 3.13 6.64 19.40
CA PHE A 4 3.07 5.63 18.35
C PHE A 4 4.05 5.91 17.21
N ASP A 5 4.24 7.19 16.88
CA ASP A 5 5.16 7.61 15.82
C ASP A 5 6.58 7.12 16.13
N LYS A 6 7.04 7.36 17.36
CA LYS A 6 8.35 6.90 17.81
C LYS A 6 8.44 5.38 17.81
N LEU A 7 7.41 4.69 18.28
CA LEU A 7 7.37 3.22 18.32
C LEU A 7 7.51 2.62 16.92
N ILE A 8 6.81 3.18 15.93
CA ILE A 8 6.89 2.73 14.54
C ILE A 8 8.28 2.97 13.97
N ILE A 9 8.85 4.15 14.15
CA ILE A 9 10.18 4.50 13.67
C ILE A 9 11.24 3.59 14.30
N ASP A 10 11.16 3.35 15.59
CA ASP A 10 12.08 2.44 16.31
C ASP A 10 11.93 1.00 15.77
N ALA A 11 10.70 0.53 15.57
CA ALA A 11 10.43 -0.80 15.02
C ALA A 11 11.03 -0.97 13.61
N ILE A 12 10.85 0.02 12.72
CA ILE A 12 11.41 0.00 11.36
C ILE A 12 12.94 -0.08 11.39
N SER A 13 13.59 0.49 12.39
CA SER A 13 15.06 0.45 12.50
C SER A 13 15.59 -0.91 12.97
N GLU A 14 14.76 -1.76 13.58
CA GLU A 14 15.22 -2.95 14.29
C GLU A 14 14.72 -4.28 13.70
N LYS A 15 13.58 -4.28 13.05
CA LYS A 15 12.91 -5.52 12.59
C LYS A 15 12.06 -5.31 11.35
N PRO A 16 11.70 -6.38 10.63
CA PRO A 16 10.72 -6.29 9.54
C PRO A 16 9.39 -5.72 10.03
N VAL A 17 8.83 -4.79 9.25
CA VAL A 17 7.54 -4.15 9.53
C VAL A 17 6.64 -4.24 8.30
N LEU A 18 5.39 -4.62 8.50
CA LEU A 18 4.35 -4.64 7.48
C LEU A 18 3.29 -3.58 7.80
N GLY A 19 3.15 -2.61 6.89
CA GLY A 19 2.06 -1.62 6.93
C GLY A 19 0.87 -2.08 6.08
N ILE A 20 -0.34 -2.01 6.62
CA ILE A 20 -1.56 -2.45 5.92
C ILE A 20 -2.55 -1.30 5.85
N CYS A 21 -3.05 -0.99 4.65
CA CYS A 21 -4.08 0.00 4.37
C CYS A 21 -3.75 1.39 4.97
N LEU A 22 -4.41 1.80 6.03
CA LEU A 22 -4.09 3.04 6.75
C LEU A 22 -2.66 3.07 7.28
N GLY A 23 -2.11 1.89 7.62
CA GLY A 23 -0.70 1.75 8.02
C GLY A 23 0.28 2.16 6.93
N MET A 24 -0.02 1.85 5.66
CA MET A 24 0.76 2.34 4.53
C MET A 24 0.63 3.86 4.37
N GLN A 25 -0.59 4.39 4.41
CA GLN A 25 -0.84 5.82 4.23
C GLN A 25 -0.20 6.67 5.33
N ALA A 26 -0.21 6.18 6.57
CA ALA A 26 0.45 6.84 7.70
C ALA A 26 1.97 6.96 7.54
N LEU A 27 2.58 6.16 6.69
CA LEU A 27 4.03 6.17 6.42
C LEU A 27 4.43 7.16 5.31
N LEU A 28 3.47 7.75 4.60
CA LEU A 28 3.69 8.78 3.59
C LEU A 28 4.06 10.12 4.25
N GLN A 29 4.33 11.15 3.46
CA GLN A 29 4.68 12.48 3.97
C GLN A 29 3.45 13.22 4.53
N ASN A 30 2.34 13.16 3.81
CA ASN A 30 1.08 13.78 4.22
C ASN A 30 -0.13 13.11 3.58
N SER A 31 -1.32 13.48 4.04
CA SER A 31 -2.59 13.02 3.49
C SER A 31 -3.53 14.21 3.26
N GLU A 32 -4.33 14.14 2.20
CA GLU A 32 -5.41 15.10 1.94
C GLU A 32 -6.60 14.93 2.90
N GLU A 33 -6.62 13.84 3.67
CA GLU A 33 -7.69 13.56 4.62
C GLU A 33 -7.81 14.67 5.68
N ASN A 34 -9.02 15.00 6.12
CA ASN A 34 -9.31 16.02 7.13
C ASN A 34 -8.63 17.38 6.85
N ASN A 35 -8.69 17.85 5.59
CA ASN A 35 -8.09 19.11 5.12
C ASN A 35 -6.54 19.15 5.19
N GLY A 36 -5.93 18.01 5.19
CA GLY A 36 -4.47 17.90 5.20
C GLY A 36 -3.91 17.52 6.56
N ILE A 37 -3.21 16.39 6.60
CA ILE A 37 -2.55 15.88 7.81
C ILE A 37 -1.12 15.50 7.45
N ASP A 38 -0.16 15.95 8.27
CA ASP A 38 1.21 15.46 8.19
C ASP A 38 1.28 14.03 8.72
N CYS A 39 2.01 13.18 8.01
CA CYS A 39 2.22 11.78 8.33
C CYS A 39 3.68 11.53 8.74
N LEU A 40 4.09 10.27 8.87
CA LEU A 40 5.42 9.93 9.40
C LEU A 40 6.58 10.23 8.44
N GLY A 41 6.32 10.37 7.14
CA GLY A 41 7.32 10.74 6.14
C GLY A 41 8.42 9.71 5.90
N VAL A 42 8.15 8.44 6.14
CA VAL A 42 9.10 7.34 5.86
C VAL A 42 9.20 7.10 4.35
N PHE A 43 8.08 7.14 3.66
CA PHE A 43 8.03 7.08 2.19
C PHE A 43 7.76 8.47 1.61
N GLN A 44 8.42 8.79 0.50
CA GLN A 44 8.05 9.95 -0.32
C GLN A 44 6.66 9.73 -0.90
N GLY A 45 5.86 10.80 -0.95
CA GLY A 45 4.52 10.78 -1.52
C GLY A 45 3.46 11.23 -0.54
N ASN A 46 2.24 11.27 -1.03
CA ASN A 46 1.09 11.72 -0.26
C ASN A 46 -0.14 10.85 -0.53
N ALA A 47 -1.02 10.73 0.46
CA ALA A 47 -2.31 10.10 0.30
C ALA A 47 -3.28 11.08 -0.33
N LYS A 48 -3.69 10.79 -1.57
CA LYS A 48 -4.55 11.64 -2.40
C LYS A 48 -5.94 11.03 -2.52
N PHE A 49 -6.97 11.86 -2.44
CA PHE A 49 -8.35 11.43 -2.64
C PHE A 49 -8.61 11.08 -4.10
N PHE A 50 -9.29 9.96 -4.38
CA PHE A 50 -9.68 9.58 -5.74
C PHE A 50 -10.57 10.60 -6.44
N GLY A 51 -11.40 11.31 -5.69
CA GLY A 51 -12.42 12.20 -6.23
C GLY A 51 -13.83 11.60 -6.15
N HIS A 52 -14.83 12.41 -6.45
CA HIS A 52 -16.24 12.00 -6.39
C HIS A 52 -16.78 11.47 -7.71
N LYS A 53 -16.12 11.79 -8.83
CA LYS A 53 -16.60 11.48 -10.19
C LYS A 53 -15.49 10.89 -11.05
N ILE A 54 -14.96 9.75 -10.61
CA ILE A 54 -13.91 9.04 -11.34
C ILE A 54 -14.50 8.06 -12.35
N LYS A 55 -13.74 7.81 -13.41
CA LYS A 55 -14.12 6.92 -14.50
C LYS A 55 -12.96 6.00 -14.86
N ASN A 56 -13.28 4.85 -15.44
CA ASN A 56 -12.29 3.97 -16.05
C ASN A 56 -11.96 4.45 -17.49
N GLU A 57 -11.07 3.74 -18.17
CA GLU A 57 -10.67 4.02 -19.56
C GLU A 57 -11.84 3.97 -20.57
N ASN A 58 -12.90 3.21 -20.25
CA ASN A 58 -14.12 3.12 -21.08
C ASN A 58 -15.16 4.20 -20.74
N SER A 59 -14.80 5.23 -19.96
CA SER A 59 -15.67 6.31 -19.48
C SER A 59 -16.82 5.85 -18.57
N GLU A 60 -16.75 4.64 -18.04
CA GLU A 60 -17.71 4.13 -17.07
C GLU A 60 -17.39 4.67 -15.67
N ARG A 61 -18.44 5.08 -14.94
CA ARG A 61 -18.28 5.64 -13.59
C ARG A 61 -17.83 4.58 -12.60
N LEU A 62 -16.77 4.89 -11.87
CA LEU A 62 -16.27 4.07 -10.76
C LEU A 62 -16.76 4.60 -9.42
N LYS A 63 -16.91 3.67 -8.46
CA LYS A 63 -17.29 4.01 -7.09
C LYS A 63 -16.08 4.43 -6.26
N VAL A 64 -16.32 5.30 -5.28
CA VAL A 64 -15.36 5.64 -4.22
C VAL A 64 -16.07 5.39 -2.89
N PRO A 65 -15.51 4.57 -2.00
CA PRO A 65 -14.18 3.95 -2.05
C PRO A 65 -14.02 2.90 -3.17
N HIS A 66 -12.78 2.69 -3.59
CA HIS A 66 -12.34 1.50 -4.31
C HIS A 66 -12.55 0.31 -3.37
N MET A 67 -13.56 -0.49 -3.62
CA MET A 67 -13.96 -1.59 -2.76
C MET A 67 -14.15 -2.86 -3.58
N GLY A 68 -13.38 -3.88 -3.29
CA GLY A 68 -13.45 -5.16 -3.97
C GLY A 68 -12.10 -5.70 -4.38
N TRP A 69 -12.13 -6.71 -5.25
CA TRP A 69 -10.94 -7.41 -5.73
C TRP A 69 -10.32 -6.67 -6.90
N ASN A 70 -9.01 -6.49 -6.85
CA ASN A 70 -8.25 -5.90 -7.96
C ASN A 70 -6.85 -6.49 -8.01
N GLN A 71 -6.23 -6.40 -9.18
CA GLN A 71 -4.91 -6.97 -9.43
C GLN A 71 -3.80 -6.09 -8.88
N VAL A 72 -2.75 -6.73 -8.39
CA VAL A 72 -1.49 -6.09 -8.03
C VAL A 72 -0.42 -6.54 -9.00
N HIS A 73 0.10 -5.60 -9.78
CA HIS A 73 1.26 -5.83 -10.64
C HIS A 73 2.53 -5.66 -9.82
N GLN A 74 3.30 -6.72 -9.68
CA GLN A 74 4.60 -6.70 -9.00
C GLN A 74 5.60 -5.94 -9.88
N ALA A 75 6.09 -4.81 -9.38
CA ALA A 75 6.97 -3.92 -10.15
C ALA A 75 8.42 -4.39 -10.17
N ALA A 76 8.83 -5.20 -9.21
CA ALA A 76 10.17 -5.79 -9.11
C ALA A 76 10.11 -7.04 -8.22
N ASP A 77 11.15 -7.85 -8.28
CA ASP A 77 11.29 -9.02 -7.41
C ASP A 77 11.48 -8.60 -5.96
N HIS A 78 10.85 -9.34 -5.06
CA HIS A 78 10.99 -9.13 -3.63
C HIS A 78 10.60 -10.42 -2.88
N PRO A 79 11.27 -10.76 -1.75
CA PRO A 79 10.92 -11.93 -0.95
C PRO A 79 9.45 -11.99 -0.51
N MET A 80 8.82 -10.85 -0.31
CA MET A 80 7.40 -10.76 0.05
C MET A 80 6.46 -11.25 -1.05
N TRP A 81 6.90 -11.29 -2.31
CA TRP A 81 6.14 -11.82 -3.44
C TRP A 81 6.31 -13.32 -3.67
N TYR A 82 7.14 -14.00 -2.86
CA TYR A 82 7.38 -15.44 -3.04
C TYR A 82 6.07 -16.23 -3.12
N ALA A 83 5.97 -17.10 -4.16
CA ALA A 83 4.80 -17.94 -4.44
C ALA A 83 3.48 -17.18 -4.65
N ILE A 84 3.54 -15.89 -5.00
CA ILE A 84 2.38 -15.08 -5.39
C ILE A 84 2.49 -14.81 -6.88
N ASP A 85 1.45 -15.18 -7.64
CA ASP A 85 1.41 -14.99 -9.08
C ASP A 85 1.44 -13.50 -9.44
N GLN A 86 2.05 -13.17 -10.60
CA GLN A 86 1.96 -11.83 -11.14
C GLN A 86 0.49 -11.50 -11.44
N ASN A 87 0.07 -10.28 -11.10
CA ASN A 87 -1.32 -9.82 -11.23
C ASN A 87 -2.32 -10.61 -10.37
N ALA A 88 -1.88 -11.20 -9.27
CA ALA A 88 -2.78 -11.80 -8.29
C ALA A 88 -3.78 -10.77 -7.76
N HIS A 89 -4.99 -11.23 -7.43
CA HIS A 89 -6.04 -10.39 -6.90
C HIS A 89 -5.94 -10.28 -5.38
N PHE A 90 -6.10 -9.04 -4.90
CA PHE A 90 -6.17 -8.70 -3.49
C PHE A 90 -7.42 -7.86 -3.22
N TYR A 91 -7.87 -7.83 -1.99
CA TYR A 91 -9.04 -7.06 -1.59
C TYR A 91 -8.66 -5.64 -1.16
N PHE A 92 -9.31 -4.66 -1.78
CA PHE A 92 -9.13 -3.23 -1.53
C PHE A 92 -10.38 -2.63 -0.89
N VAL A 93 -10.19 -1.70 0.03
CA VAL A 93 -11.24 -0.81 0.51
C VAL A 93 -10.60 0.50 0.97
N HIS A 94 -10.54 1.50 0.08
CA HIS A 94 -9.89 2.77 0.37
C HIS A 94 -10.42 3.89 -0.54
N SER A 95 -10.41 5.11 -0.05
CA SER A 95 -10.80 6.32 -0.79
C SER A 95 -9.61 7.20 -1.15
N TYR A 96 -8.46 6.96 -0.53
CA TYR A 96 -7.20 7.66 -0.77
C TYR A 96 -6.16 6.68 -1.27
N PHE A 97 -5.24 7.13 -2.10
CA PHE A 97 -4.17 6.31 -2.67
C PHE A 97 -2.82 7.04 -2.59
N ALA A 98 -1.73 6.28 -2.58
CA ALA A 98 -0.38 6.82 -2.58
C ALA A 98 -0.08 7.46 -3.95
N ALA A 99 0.17 8.77 -3.95
CA ALA A 99 0.56 9.56 -5.12
C ALA A 99 1.97 10.13 -4.91
N ASN A 100 2.66 10.40 -6.02
CA ASN A 100 3.99 11.01 -6.02
C ASN A 100 5.06 10.21 -5.25
N SER A 101 4.90 8.89 -5.19
CA SER A 101 5.88 8.00 -4.58
C SER A 101 7.15 7.94 -5.41
N SER A 102 8.29 7.79 -4.74
CA SER A 102 9.57 7.55 -5.42
C SER A 102 9.53 6.19 -6.12
N ILE A 103 9.96 6.17 -7.39
CA ILE A 103 9.93 4.95 -8.20
C ILE A 103 10.74 3.80 -7.58
N GLU A 104 11.80 4.11 -6.85
CA GLU A 104 12.66 3.13 -6.18
C GLU A 104 11.93 2.40 -5.04
N THR A 105 10.89 3.02 -4.48
CA THR A 105 10.11 2.42 -3.39
C THR A 105 8.87 1.69 -3.86
N ILE A 106 8.44 1.87 -5.11
CA ILE A 106 7.24 1.23 -5.65
C ILE A 106 7.55 -0.23 -5.96
N ILE A 107 6.88 -1.15 -5.27
CA ILE A 107 7.04 -2.60 -5.46
C ILE A 107 5.77 -3.26 -6.00
N GLY A 108 4.66 -2.57 -6.01
CA GLY A 108 3.41 -3.02 -6.58
C GLY A 108 2.54 -1.87 -7.07
N ASN A 109 1.85 -2.09 -8.19
CA ASN A 109 0.94 -1.13 -8.82
C ASN A 109 -0.42 -1.74 -9.06
N THR A 110 -1.44 -0.90 -9.04
CA THR A 110 -2.82 -1.28 -9.31
C THR A 110 -3.51 -0.18 -10.12
N ASP A 111 -4.38 -0.58 -11.04
CA ASP A 111 -5.18 0.35 -11.84
C ASP A 111 -6.59 0.50 -11.26
N TYR A 112 -6.96 1.72 -10.94
CA TYR A 112 -8.33 2.08 -10.59
C TYR A 112 -8.54 3.56 -10.90
N SER A 113 -9.13 3.88 -12.05
CA SER A 113 -9.20 5.23 -12.62
C SER A 113 -7.82 5.81 -12.97
N THR A 114 -6.84 5.57 -12.15
CA THR A 114 -5.43 5.92 -12.33
C THR A 114 -4.57 4.73 -11.91
N ASN A 115 -3.36 4.66 -12.42
CA ASN A 115 -2.37 3.72 -11.90
C ASN A 115 -1.79 4.29 -10.60
N PHE A 116 -1.84 3.54 -9.52
CA PHE A 116 -1.31 3.97 -8.23
C PHE A 116 -0.41 2.91 -7.60
N ALA A 117 0.49 3.34 -6.72
CA ALA A 117 1.32 2.44 -5.94
C ALA A 117 0.47 1.73 -4.89
N SER A 118 0.25 0.43 -5.05
CA SER A 118 -0.48 -0.42 -4.11
C SER A 118 0.41 -1.16 -3.12
N ALA A 119 1.74 -1.15 -3.36
CA ALA A 119 2.73 -1.64 -2.42
C ALA A 119 4.00 -0.81 -2.52
N LEU A 120 4.57 -0.48 -1.37
CA LEU A 120 5.82 0.27 -1.23
C LEU A 120 6.78 -0.51 -0.33
N THR A 121 8.08 -0.39 -0.60
CA THR A 121 9.10 -1.01 0.23
C THR A 121 10.34 -0.13 0.36
N ILE A 122 10.95 -0.15 1.52
CA ILE A 122 12.27 0.44 1.78
C ILE A 122 12.91 -0.34 2.93
N ARG A 123 14.14 -0.88 2.71
CA ARG A 123 14.84 -1.69 3.70
C ARG A 123 13.96 -2.83 4.24
N ASN A 124 13.72 -2.86 5.54
CA ASN A 124 12.91 -3.87 6.25
C ASN A 124 11.43 -3.49 6.42
N LEU A 125 10.97 -2.47 5.68
CA LEU A 125 9.58 -2.02 5.68
C LEU A 125 8.92 -2.42 4.37
N PHE A 126 7.78 -3.11 4.46
CA PHE A 126 6.90 -3.43 3.33
C PHE A 126 5.49 -2.94 3.67
N ALA A 127 4.89 -2.18 2.77
CA ALA A 127 3.59 -1.58 3.02
C ALA A 127 2.65 -1.82 1.85
N VAL A 128 1.40 -2.16 2.13
CA VAL A 128 0.38 -2.47 1.13
C VAL A 128 -0.90 -1.68 1.36
N GLN A 129 -1.55 -1.26 0.27
CA GLN A 129 -2.84 -0.58 0.33
C GLN A 129 -3.99 -1.56 0.56
N PHE A 130 -3.88 -2.76 0.03
CA PHE A 130 -4.88 -3.81 0.17
C PHE A 130 -4.83 -4.47 1.57
N HIS A 131 -5.81 -5.32 1.83
CA HIS A 131 -5.92 -6.09 3.07
C HIS A 131 -5.53 -7.55 2.83
N PRO A 132 -4.30 -7.97 3.14
CA PRO A 132 -3.87 -9.37 2.98
C PRO A 132 -4.76 -10.34 3.76
N GLU A 133 -5.17 -9.95 4.96
CA GLU A 133 -6.04 -10.76 5.84
C GLU A 133 -7.44 -11.02 5.25
N LYS A 134 -7.83 -10.24 4.23
CA LYS A 134 -9.10 -10.40 3.49
C LYS A 134 -8.90 -10.89 2.06
N SER A 135 -7.70 -11.30 1.70
CA SER A 135 -7.30 -11.57 0.31
C SER A 135 -7.08 -13.06 0.01
N HIS A 136 -7.80 -13.95 0.71
CA HIS A 136 -7.76 -15.41 0.49
C HIS A 136 -6.32 -15.96 0.39
N SER A 137 -6.07 -16.85 -0.57
CA SER A 137 -4.77 -17.55 -0.68
C SER A 137 -3.58 -16.62 -0.94
N ALA A 138 -3.74 -15.62 -1.80
CA ALA A 138 -2.66 -14.67 -2.09
C ALA A 138 -2.32 -13.83 -0.85
N GLY A 139 -3.33 -13.40 -0.11
CA GLY A 139 -3.15 -12.66 1.14
C GLY A 139 -2.49 -13.50 2.23
N LEU A 140 -2.91 -14.74 2.40
CA LEU A 140 -2.28 -15.67 3.35
C LEU A 140 -0.83 -15.95 2.99
N GLN A 141 -0.53 -16.11 1.70
CA GLN A 141 0.83 -16.30 1.24
C GLN A 141 1.71 -15.07 1.55
N LEU A 142 1.17 -13.86 1.35
CA LEU A 142 1.90 -12.64 1.71
C LEU A 142 2.21 -12.56 3.21
N LEU A 143 1.24 -12.89 4.05
CA LEU A 143 1.44 -12.92 5.51
C LEU A 143 2.44 -13.99 5.93
N GLU A 144 2.41 -15.16 5.32
CA GLU A 144 3.40 -16.21 5.55
C GLU A 144 4.81 -15.74 5.11
N ASN A 145 4.92 -15.09 3.96
CA ASN A 145 6.18 -14.52 3.50
C ASN A 145 6.72 -13.47 4.49
N PHE A 146 5.84 -12.65 5.05
CA PHE A 146 6.24 -11.67 6.05
C PHE A 146 6.81 -12.32 7.32
N ILE A 147 6.21 -13.40 7.80
CA ILE A 147 6.70 -14.13 8.99
C ILE A 147 8.11 -14.69 8.75
N ARG A 148 8.42 -15.06 7.50
CA ARG A 148 9.71 -15.64 7.11
C ARG A 148 10.75 -14.61 6.65
N TRP A 149 10.32 -13.39 6.35
CA TRP A 149 11.19 -12.35 5.83
C TRP A 149 12.09 -11.78 6.93
N ASP A 150 13.38 -11.69 6.64
CA ASP A 150 14.38 -11.13 7.56
C ASP A 150 14.60 -9.62 7.42
N GLY A 151 13.88 -8.97 6.50
CA GLY A 151 13.98 -7.54 6.25
C GLY A 151 15.01 -7.13 5.19
N SER A 152 15.61 -8.10 4.52
CA SER A 152 16.60 -7.84 3.48
C SER A 152 16.04 -7.83 2.06
#